data_24d5b679dd8970c39fac10cfdc73ba01
#
_entry.id   24d5b679dd8970c39fac10cfdc73ba01
#
_cell.length_a   1.000
_cell.length_b   1.000
_cell.length_c   1.000
_cell.angle_alpha   90.00
_cell.angle_beta   90.00
_cell.angle_gamma   90.00
#
_symmetry.space_group_name_H-M   'P 1'
#
loop_
_entity.id
_entity.type
_entity.pdbx_description
1 polymer ?
#
loop_
_entity_poly.entity_id
_entity_poly.type
_entity_poly.pdbx_seq_one_letter_code
_entity_poly.pdbx_strand_id
1 'polypeptide(L)'
;MSHQNAMASYRRLSQRLNRFPQGAPPTKLLFQILGVLFSPEEAELVALLPMKPFRVKAAAEAWKKTEAETLAVLDELASRGMMLDTEMDGEQAYVMPPPMAGFFEFSMMRVGNRYDQKLLAELYYQYLNVEEDFVRELFAGGETQLGRAFVNEPALARPACTGPGIAALPAATGENTVHVLDYERASEVVATASHIGIGTCYCRHKMEHLGRSCTAPMDICMTFNSTARSLIKHGIARQVDAGEGQEILQQAIANNLVQFGENVRERVSFICNCCGCCCEAMLAAKRFAVLHPIATTNFLPEIEVERCSGCGKCVDVCPVEAMGLVGAGDPHRSMRKRARVNEELCLGCGVCVRQCRSGAAKLKSRARRVITPVNTAHRTVLMAIERGKLADLIFDNRALFSHRAMAAILGAILKLPPLKQAMASQQMKSRYLEQLLTRHRLSHGNT
;
A
#
# COMPACT_ATOMS: atom_id res chain seq x y z
N MET A 1 -32.76 19.72 -11.55
CA MET A 1 -32.73 19.45 -10.08
C MET A 1 -31.98 18.15 -9.76
N SER A 2 -32.18 17.03 -10.48
CA SER A 2 -31.50 15.75 -10.13
C SER A 2 -29.99 15.80 -10.24
N HIS A 3 -29.43 16.43 -11.26
CA HIS A 3 -27.97 16.51 -11.47
C HIS A 3 -27.24 17.33 -10.38
N GLN A 4 -27.86 18.43 -9.92
CA GLN A 4 -27.28 19.24 -8.83
C GLN A 4 -27.30 18.50 -7.49
N ASN A 5 -28.32 17.69 -7.22
CA ASN A 5 -28.42 16.87 -6.02
C ASN A 5 -27.37 15.76 -6.03
N ALA A 6 -27.17 15.07 -7.17
CA ALA A 6 -26.13 14.03 -7.31
C ALA A 6 -24.73 14.58 -7.04
N MET A 7 -24.40 15.76 -7.58
CA MET A 7 -23.11 16.40 -7.33
C MET A 7 -22.91 16.81 -5.87
N ALA A 8 -23.99 17.16 -5.16
CA ALA A 8 -23.92 17.45 -3.74
C ALA A 8 -23.60 16.19 -2.91
N SER A 9 -24.15 15.03 -3.28
CA SER A 9 -23.86 13.74 -2.62
C SER A 9 -22.41 13.33 -2.77
N TYR A 10 -21.86 13.40 -3.99
CA TYR A 10 -20.45 13.08 -4.23
C TYR A 10 -19.49 14.06 -3.55
N ARG A 11 -19.87 15.34 -3.44
CA ARG A 11 -19.10 16.32 -2.65
C ARG A 11 -19.07 15.94 -1.17
N ARG A 12 -20.19 15.51 -0.58
CA ARG A 12 -20.21 15.04 0.82
C ARG A 12 -19.37 13.80 1.03
N LEU A 13 -19.45 12.83 0.11
CA LEU A 13 -18.61 11.63 0.15
C LEU A 13 -17.14 11.99 0.04
N SER A 14 -16.76 12.87 -0.90
CA SER A 14 -15.38 13.38 -1.02
C SER A 14 -14.90 14.06 0.26
N GLN A 15 -15.75 14.88 0.92
CA GLN A 15 -15.41 15.48 2.22
C GLN A 15 -15.14 14.43 3.30
N ARG A 16 -15.90 13.32 3.30
CA ARG A 16 -15.61 12.19 4.20
C ARG A 16 -14.27 11.54 3.89
N LEU A 17 -13.99 11.25 2.61
CA LEU A 17 -12.71 10.68 2.20
C LEU A 17 -11.53 11.55 2.61
N ASN A 18 -11.67 12.86 2.52
CA ASN A 18 -10.61 13.81 2.90
C ASN A 18 -10.38 13.94 4.42
N ARG A 19 -11.27 13.45 5.25
CA ARG A 19 -11.03 13.32 6.69
C ARG A 19 -10.09 12.18 7.04
N PHE A 20 -10.06 11.13 6.22
CA PHE A 20 -9.10 10.04 6.38
C PHE A 20 -7.67 10.53 6.05
N PRO A 21 -6.62 9.99 6.72
CA PRO A 21 -5.24 10.46 6.48
C PRO A 21 -4.80 10.42 5.03
N GLN A 22 -5.23 9.45 4.25
CA GLN A 22 -4.87 9.33 2.83
C GLN A 22 -5.43 10.51 2.01
N GLY A 23 -6.66 10.93 2.28
CA GLY A 23 -7.34 11.95 1.51
C GLY A 23 -7.83 11.51 0.12
N ALA A 24 -8.58 12.39 -0.52
CA ALA A 24 -8.96 12.34 -1.94
C ALA A 24 -9.39 13.74 -2.36
N PRO A 25 -8.49 14.59 -2.90
CA PRO A 25 -8.80 15.96 -3.28
C PRO A 25 -10.01 16.04 -4.22
N PRO A 26 -10.96 16.95 -3.97
CA PRO A 26 -12.18 17.06 -4.76
C PRO A 26 -11.87 17.65 -6.15
N THR A 27 -11.96 16.81 -7.18
CA THR A 27 -11.85 17.21 -8.59
C THR A 27 -13.07 16.73 -9.36
N LYS A 28 -13.24 17.23 -10.59
CA LYS A 28 -14.29 16.74 -11.50
C LYS A 28 -14.11 15.24 -11.78
N LEU A 29 -12.86 14.79 -11.93
CA LEU A 29 -12.54 13.38 -12.18
C LEU A 29 -12.90 12.50 -10.98
N LEU A 30 -12.60 12.92 -9.75
CA LEU A 30 -13.04 12.19 -8.56
C LEU A 30 -14.56 12.05 -8.52
N PHE A 31 -15.30 13.11 -8.81
CA PHE A 31 -16.77 13.03 -8.81
C PHE A 31 -17.32 12.11 -9.91
N GLN A 32 -16.67 12.05 -11.08
CA GLN A 32 -17.01 11.08 -12.13
C GLN A 32 -16.71 9.64 -11.67
N ILE A 33 -15.55 9.39 -11.06
CA ILE A 33 -15.19 8.08 -10.47
C ILE A 33 -16.24 7.67 -9.44
N LEU A 34 -16.55 8.55 -8.49
CA LEU A 34 -17.54 8.27 -7.47
C LEU A 34 -18.95 8.01 -8.06
N GLY A 35 -19.30 8.70 -9.16
CA GLY A 35 -20.56 8.49 -9.86
C GLY A 35 -20.65 7.17 -10.63
N VAL A 36 -19.54 6.54 -10.98
CA VAL A 36 -19.52 5.17 -11.52
C VAL A 36 -19.62 4.13 -10.40
N LEU A 37 -19.00 4.41 -9.23
CA LEU A 37 -18.90 3.47 -8.13
C LEU A 37 -20.10 3.48 -7.17
N PHE A 38 -20.76 4.61 -7.01
CA PHE A 38 -21.87 4.82 -6.05
C PHE A 38 -23.04 5.51 -6.70
N SER A 39 -24.26 5.09 -6.37
CA SER A 39 -25.43 5.95 -6.65
C SER A 39 -25.39 7.21 -5.78
N PRO A 40 -26.13 8.28 -6.14
CA PRO A 40 -26.22 9.47 -5.30
C PRO A 40 -26.72 9.17 -3.88
N GLU A 41 -27.66 8.24 -3.73
CA GLU A 41 -28.22 7.80 -2.45
C GLU A 41 -27.16 7.06 -1.63
N GLU A 42 -26.42 6.13 -2.24
CA GLU A 42 -25.32 5.41 -1.57
C GLU A 42 -24.22 6.38 -1.12
N ALA A 43 -23.85 7.34 -1.96
CA ALA A 43 -22.86 8.36 -1.62
C ALA A 43 -23.27 9.19 -0.38
N GLU A 44 -24.56 9.54 -0.26
CA GLU A 44 -25.11 10.21 0.93
C GLU A 44 -24.99 9.33 2.18
N LEU A 45 -25.42 8.07 2.08
CA LEU A 45 -25.37 7.12 3.19
C LEU A 45 -23.94 6.88 3.65
N VAL A 46 -23.03 6.60 2.72
CA VAL A 46 -21.61 6.34 3.02
C VAL A 46 -20.93 7.57 3.61
N ALA A 47 -21.30 8.79 3.21
CA ALA A 47 -20.76 10.03 3.77
C ALA A 47 -21.02 10.19 5.28
N LEU A 48 -22.04 9.55 5.82
CA LEU A 48 -22.40 9.58 7.25
C LEU A 48 -21.65 8.53 8.09
N LEU A 49 -21.07 7.50 7.48
CA LEU A 49 -20.44 6.39 8.19
C LEU A 49 -19.14 6.79 8.90
N PRO A 50 -18.81 6.14 10.02
CA PRO A 50 -17.52 6.29 10.68
C PRO A 50 -16.34 5.90 9.76
N MET A 51 -15.16 6.41 10.06
CA MET A 51 -13.92 6.02 9.34
C MET A 51 -13.31 4.74 9.93
N LYS A 52 -13.51 4.50 11.21
CA LYS A 52 -13.12 3.27 11.93
C LYS A 52 -14.12 2.15 11.65
N PRO A 53 -13.76 0.88 11.88
CA PRO A 53 -14.71 -0.23 11.83
C PRO A 53 -15.93 0.05 12.72
N PHE A 54 -17.13 -0.31 12.24
CA PHE A 54 -18.40 -0.06 12.89
C PHE A 54 -19.36 -1.26 12.73
N ARG A 55 -20.24 -1.44 13.69
CA ARG A 55 -21.31 -2.45 13.64
C ARG A 55 -22.52 -1.93 12.87
N VAL A 56 -23.38 -2.84 12.38
CA VAL A 56 -24.61 -2.51 11.63
C VAL A 56 -25.47 -1.50 12.39
N LYS A 57 -25.63 -1.66 13.71
CA LYS A 57 -26.39 -0.75 14.56
C LYS A 57 -25.94 0.72 14.44
N ALA A 58 -24.63 0.97 14.44
CA ALA A 58 -24.11 2.35 14.31
C ALA A 58 -24.44 2.98 12.95
N ALA A 59 -24.43 2.17 11.88
CA ALA A 59 -24.86 2.62 10.55
C ALA A 59 -26.38 2.84 10.49
N ALA A 60 -27.18 1.93 11.08
CA ALA A 60 -28.63 2.05 11.16
C ALA A 60 -29.07 3.34 11.87
N GLU A 61 -28.43 3.66 12.99
CA GLU A 61 -28.66 4.92 13.71
C GLU A 61 -28.28 6.15 12.86
N ALA A 62 -27.13 6.11 12.17
CA ALA A 62 -26.70 7.20 11.30
C ALA A 62 -27.62 7.40 10.09
N TRP A 63 -28.13 6.32 9.53
CA TRP A 63 -28.99 6.31 8.34
C TRP A 63 -30.48 6.46 8.66
N LYS A 64 -30.89 6.33 9.95
CA LYS A 64 -32.29 6.30 10.40
C LYS A 64 -33.10 5.21 9.67
N LYS A 65 -32.50 4.02 9.55
CA LYS A 65 -33.05 2.82 8.92
C LYS A 65 -33.11 1.69 9.94
N THR A 66 -33.86 0.64 9.61
CA THR A 66 -33.81 -0.62 10.38
C THR A 66 -32.47 -1.31 10.17
N GLU A 67 -32.06 -2.15 11.12
CA GLU A 67 -30.77 -2.93 10.97
C GLU A 67 -30.85 -3.86 9.76
N ALA A 68 -32.00 -4.44 9.43
CA ALA A 68 -32.17 -5.31 8.28
C ALA A 68 -31.94 -4.58 6.93
N GLU A 69 -32.55 -3.40 6.77
CA GLU A 69 -32.35 -2.55 5.59
C GLU A 69 -30.90 -2.08 5.49
N THR A 70 -30.30 -1.74 6.63
CA THR A 70 -28.91 -1.29 6.71
C THR A 70 -27.97 -2.39 6.32
N LEU A 71 -28.16 -3.61 6.84
CA LEU A 71 -27.36 -4.77 6.51
C LEU A 71 -27.39 -5.07 5.00
N ALA A 72 -28.57 -5.03 4.38
CA ALA A 72 -28.71 -5.27 2.94
C ALA A 72 -27.90 -4.26 2.10
N VAL A 73 -27.87 -2.98 2.47
CA VAL A 73 -27.09 -1.96 1.78
C VAL A 73 -25.58 -2.16 2.03
N LEU A 74 -25.18 -2.48 3.26
CA LEU A 74 -23.77 -2.72 3.58
C LEU A 74 -23.22 -3.96 2.86
N ASP A 75 -23.99 -5.05 2.79
CA ASP A 75 -23.62 -6.27 2.07
C ASP A 75 -23.54 -6.02 0.56
N GLU A 76 -24.46 -5.23 -0.01
CA GLU A 76 -24.36 -4.85 -1.44
C GLU A 76 -23.11 -4.03 -1.72
N LEU A 77 -22.79 -3.04 -0.88
CA LEU A 77 -21.55 -2.27 -0.99
C LEU A 77 -20.29 -3.16 -0.84
N ALA A 78 -20.34 -4.13 0.08
CA ALA A 78 -19.24 -5.07 0.28
C ALA A 78 -19.07 -6.02 -0.92
N SER A 79 -20.17 -6.48 -1.52
CA SER A 79 -20.16 -7.31 -2.72
C SER A 79 -19.48 -6.65 -3.92
N ARG A 80 -19.39 -5.33 -3.92
CA ARG A 80 -18.73 -4.53 -4.94
C ARG A 80 -17.32 -4.07 -4.54
N GLY A 81 -16.87 -4.37 -3.31
CA GLY A 81 -15.59 -3.93 -2.78
C GLY A 81 -15.56 -2.48 -2.29
N MET A 82 -16.74 -1.84 -2.15
CA MET A 82 -16.84 -0.48 -1.63
C MET A 82 -16.83 -0.44 -0.10
N MET A 83 -17.13 -1.56 0.54
CA MET A 83 -16.97 -1.86 1.96
C MET A 83 -16.18 -3.15 2.14
N LEU A 84 -15.53 -3.29 3.28
CA LEU A 84 -15.01 -4.56 3.77
C LEU A 84 -15.82 -4.98 4.98
N ASP A 85 -16.34 -6.18 4.97
CA ASP A 85 -16.88 -6.81 6.15
C ASP A 85 -15.72 -7.42 6.96
N THR A 86 -15.77 -7.24 8.25
CA THR A 86 -14.77 -7.67 9.21
C THR A 86 -15.44 -8.16 10.48
N GLU A 87 -14.68 -8.42 11.50
CA GLU A 87 -15.18 -8.85 12.80
C GLU A 87 -14.63 -7.93 13.90
N MET A 88 -15.50 -7.57 14.84
CA MET A 88 -15.14 -6.77 16.01
C MET A 88 -15.83 -7.37 17.24
N ASP A 89 -15.01 -7.88 18.16
CA ASP A 89 -15.49 -8.56 19.39
C ASP A 89 -16.44 -9.76 19.09
N GLY A 90 -16.14 -10.54 18.04
CA GLY A 90 -16.94 -11.70 17.63
C GLY A 90 -18.23 -11.34 16.86
N GLU A 91 -18.50 -10.07 16.61
CA GLU A 91 -19.66 -9.62 15.84
C GLU A 91 -19.27 -9.05 14.48
N GLN A 92 -20.17 -9.17 13.52
CA GLN A 92 -19.98 -8.62 12.18
C GLN A 92 -19.84 -7.08 12.24
N ALA A 93 -18.82 -6.58 11.59
CA ALA A 93 -18.53 -5.16 11.47
C ALA A 93 -18.16 -4.83 10.03
N TYR A 94 -18.19 -3.55 9.70
CA TYR A 94 -17.86 -3.04 8.38
C TYR A 94 -16.86 -1.90 8.48
N VAL A 95 -16.05 -1.73 7.44
CA VAL A 95 -15.18 -0.57 7.30
C VAL A 95 -15.11 -0.16 5.84
N MET A 96 -15.21 1.13 5.57
CA MET A 96 -14.91 1.64 4.23
C MET A 96 -13.40 1.69 4.03
N PRO A 97 -12.84 0.95 3.07
CA PRO A 97 -11.43 1.06 2.74
C PRO A 97 -11.12 2.45 2.18
N PRO A 98 -9.88 2.93 2.28
CA PRO A 98 -9.48 4.19 1.64
C PRO A 98 -9.53 4.08 0.09
N PRO A 99 -9.39 5.20 -0.64
CA PRO A 99 -9.31 5.15 -2.11
C PRO A 99 -8.20 4.24 -2.62
N MET A 100 -6.94 4.50 -2.25
CA MET A 100 -5.79 3.68 -2.67
C MET A 100 -5.43 2.62 -1.64
N ALA A 101 -5.02 1.47 -2.13
CA ALA A 101 -4.96 0.20 -1.41
C ALA A 101 -6.32 -0.11 -0.77
N GLY A 102 -7.37 0.10 -1.55
CA GLY A 102 -8.72 0.00 -1.12
C GLY A 102 -9.73 -0.05 -2.29
N PHE A 103 -10.82 0.74 -2.22
CA PHE A 103 -11.95 0.54 -3.12
C PHE A 103 -11.66 0.87 -4.60
N PHE A 104 -10.66 1.69 -4.93
CA PHE A 104 -10.25 1.87 -6.32
C PHE A 104 -9.71 0.57 -6.90
N GLU A 105 -8.79 -0.09 -6.18
CA GLU A 105 -8.26 -1.38 -6.60
C GLU A 105 -9.33 -2.45 -6.65
N PHE A 106 -10.17 -2.55 -5.62
CA PHE A 106 -11.17 -3.61 -5.51
C PHE A 106 -12.22 -3.55 -6.63
N SER A 107 -12.53 -2.36 -7.15
CA SER A 107 -13.44 -2.18 -8.30
C SER A 107 -12.91 -2.81 -9.61
N MET A 108 -11.60 -3.04 -9.69
CA MET A 108 -10.91 -3.54 -10.88
C MET A 108 -10.15 -4.88 -10.62
N MET A 109 -10.20 -5.43 -9.40
CA MET A 109 -9.49 -6.67 -9.05
C MET A 109 -10.16 -7.94 -9.55
N ARG A 110 -11.29 -7.83 -10.23
CA ARG A 110 -11.95 -8.92 -10.96
C ARG A 110 -12.43 -8.42 -12.31
N VAL A 111 -12.46 -9.30 -13.30
CA VAL A 111 -13.12 -9.05 -14.57
C VAL A 111 -14.63 -9.21 -14.36
N GLY A 112 -15.43 -8.26 -14.83
CA GLY A 112 -16.88 -8.30 -14.67
C GLY A 112 -17.58 -7.12 -15.32
N ASN A 113 -18.91 -7.14 -15.28
CA ASN A 113 -19.78 -6.15 -15.91
C ASN A 113 -20.54 -5.24 -14.90
N ARG A 114 -20.15 -5.28 -13.63
CA ARG A 114 -20.80 -4.41 -12.60
C ARG A 114 -20.50 -2.93 -12.78
N TYR A 115 -19.35 -2.63 -13.36
CA TYR A 115 -18.90 -1.28 -13.69
C TYR A 115 -18.44 -1.23 -15.15
N ASP A 116 -18.52 -0.09 -15.77
CA ASP A 116 -17.78 0.18 -17.01
C ASP A 116 -16.28 0.29 -16.65
N GLN A 117 -15.58 -0.86 -16.71
CA GLN A 117 -14.18 -0.95 -16.33
C GLN A 117 -13.26 -0.19 -17.29
N LYS A 118 -13.67 -0.02 -18.54
CA LYS A 118 -12.94 0.81 -19.52
C LYS A 118 -13.02 2.28 -19.13
N LEU A 119 -14.21 2.78 -18.84
CA LEU A 119 -14.40 4.16 -18.36
C LEU A 119 -13.65 4.39 -17.05
N LEU A 120 -13.75 3.45 -16.10
CA LEU A 120 -12.98 3.54 -14.84
C LEU A 120 -11.49 3.58 -15.08
N ALA A 121 -10.96 2.78 -16.01
CA ALA A 121 -9.53 2.75 -16.34
C ALA A 121 -9.06 4.11 -16.86
N GLU A 122 -9.84 4.75 -17.73
CA GLU A 122 -9.57 6.10 -18.27
C GLU A 122 -9.62 7.15 -17.14
N LEU A 123 -10.66 7.15 -16.32
CA LEU A 123 -10.82 8.09 -15.19
C LEU A 123 -9.70 7.92 -14.15
N TYR A 124 -9.36 6.67 -13.78
CA TYR A 124 -8.25 6.42 -12.86
C TYR A 124 -6.92 6.86 -13.43
N TYR A 125 -6.68 6.61 -14.72
CA TYR A 125 -5.44 7.08 -15.36
C TYR A 125 -5.34 8.60 -15.32
N GLN A 126 -6.40 9.33 -15.64
CA GLN A 126 -6.42 10.78 -15.58
C GLN A 126 -6.22 11.28 -14.14
N TYR A 127 -6.92 10.72 -13.16
CA TYR A 127 -6.89 11.16 -11.77
C TYR A 127 -5.58 10.83 -11.06
N LEU A 128 -4.94 9.70 -11.38
CA LEU A 128 -3.72 9.23 -10.70
C LEU A 128 -2.42 9.56 -11.45
N ASN A 129 -2.48 9.67 -12.78
CA ASN A 129 -1.27 9.82 -13.60
C ASN A 129 -1.20 11.14 -14.38
N VAL A 130 -2.30 11.88 -14.53
CA VAL A 130 -2.33 13.16 -15.22
C VAL A 130 -2.55 14.31 -14.24
N GLU A 131 -3.64 14.27 -13.44
CA GLU A 131 -3.79 15.17 -12.30
C GLU A 131 -2.77 14.77 -11.22
N GLU A 132 -2.08 15.75 -10.63
CA GLU A 132 -1.05 15.48 -9.62
C GLU A 132 -1.56 15.60 -8.18
N ASP A 133 -2.71 16.25 -8.00
CA ASP A 133 -3.20 16.67 -6.67
C ASP A 133 -3.40 15.50 -5.72
N PHE A 134 -4.00 14.39 -6.21
CA PHE A 134 -4.20 13.21 -5.39
C PHE A 134 -2.88 12.55 -4.97
N VAL A 135 -1.96 12.37 -5.92
CA VAL A 135 -0.67 11.72 -5.65
C VAL A 135 0.19 12.60 -4.75
N ARG A 136 0.15 13.92 -4.93
CA ARG A 136 0.81 14.87 -4.03
C ARG A 136 0.23 14.82 -2.63
N GLU A 137 -1.09 14.86 -2.47
CA GLU A 137 -1.76 14.74 -1.16
C GLU A 137 -1.42 13.39 -0.51
N LEU A 138 -1.42 12.30 -1.30
CA LEU A 138 -1.12 10.97 -0.81
C LEU A 138 0.31 10.84 -0.27
N PHE A 139 1.30 11.48 -0.89
CA PHE A 139 2.72 11.27 -0.58
C PHE A 139 3.43 12.47 0.06
N ALA A 140 2.97 13.70 -0.14
CA ALA A 140 3.63 14.88 0.41
C ALA A 140 3.30 15.15 1.89
N GLY A 141 2.33 14.47 2.46
CA GLY A 141 1.75 14.81 3.76
C GLY A 141 2.54 14.36 4.99
N GLY A 142 3.70 13.70 4.86
CA GLY A 142 4.48 13.23 6.01
C GLY A 142 5.52 12.18 5.66
N GLU A 143 6.24 11.69 6.68
CA GLU A 143 7.30 10.68 6.54
C GLU A 143 6.75 9.24 6.51
N THR A 144 5.53 9.02 7.03
CA THR A 144 4.91 7.71 7.09
C THR A 144 4.22 7.37 5.77
N GLN A 145 4.80 6.46 5.00
CA GLN A 145 4.26 6.04 3.71
C GLN A 145 3.19 4.95 3.85
N LEU A 146 2.28 4.90 2.86
CA LEU A 146 1.20 3.92 2.78
C LEU A 146 1.75 2.49 2.59
N GLY A 147 2.71 2.35 1.69
CA GLY A 147 3.29 1.08 1.31
C GLY A 147 4.80 1.10 1.34
N ARG A 148 5.39 -0.10 1.38
CA ARG A 148 6.84 -0.33 1.39
C ARG A 148 7.25 -1.37 0.37
N ALA A 149 8.50 -1.32 -0.04
CA ALA A 149 9.13 -2.41 -0.76
C ALA A 149 9.54 -3.54 0.22
N PHE A 150 9.40 -4.79 -0.23
CA PHE A 150 10.01 -5.95 0.41
C PHE A 150 11.34 -6.28 -0.26
N VAL A 151 12.21 -6.97 0.46
CA VAL A 151 13.46 -7.43 -0.11
C VAL A 151 13.22 -8.67 -0.98
N ASN A 152 13.89 -8.74 -2.13
CA ASN A 152 13.88 -9.92 -2.98
C ASN A 152 14.77 -11.00 -2.33
N GLU A 153 14.17 -12.02 -1.73
CA GLU A 153 14.87 -13.03 -0.93
C GLU A 153 15.98 -13.78 -1.70
N PRO A 154 15.77 -14.16 -2.98
CA PRO A 154 16.86 -14.73 -3.78
C PRO A 154 18.08 -13.82 -3.97
N ALA A 155 17.95 -12.50 -3.77
CA ALA A 155 19.08 -11.58 -3.80
C ALA A 155 19.95 -11.67 -2.54
N LEU A 156 19.41 -12.21 -1.45
CA LEU A 156 20.12 -12.41 -0.18
C LEU A 156 20.95 -13.71 -0.18
N ALA A 157 20.53 -14.71 -0.92
CA ALA A 157 21.07 -16.08 -0.92
C ALA A 157 22.30 -16.26 -1.81
N ARG A 158 22.98 -15.21 -2.30
CA ARG A 158 24.16 -15.35 -3.13
C ARG A 158 25.46 -15.26 -2.31
N PRO A 159 26.01 -16.42 -1.82
CA PRO A 159 27.41 -16.49 -1.46
C PRO A 159 28.27 -16.28 -2.71
N ALA A 160 29.47 -15.77 -2.54
CA ALA A 160 30.46 -15.74 -3.60
C ALA A 160 30.60 -17.17 -4.18
N CYS A 161 30.49 -17.30 -5.51
CA CYS A 161 30.59 -18.55 -6.24
C CYS A 161 31.69 -19.47 -5.72
N THR A 162 31.33 -20.62 -5.25
CA THR A 162 32.18 -21.78 -5.15
C THR A 162 31.45 -23.02 -5.65
N GLY A 163 32.10 -23.82 -6.40
CA GLY A 163 31.70 -24.96 -7.22
C GLY A 163 30.69 -25.97 -6.71
N PRO A 164 30.45 -27.07 -7.44
CA PRO A 164 29.29 -27.93 -7.27
C PRO A 164 29.37 -28.72 -5.96
N GLY A 165 28.30 -28.61 -5.17
CA GLY A 165 28.02 -29.48 -4.04
C GLY A 165 28.11 -28.83 -2.67
N ILE A 166 27.09 -28.06 -2.25
CA ILE A 166 26.97 -27.74 -0.82
C ILE A 166 25.50 -27.82 -0.39
N ALA A 167 25.26 -28.74 0.54
CA ALA A 167 24.11 -28.88 1.39
C ALA A 167 23.94 -27.65 2.33
N ALA A 168 22.75 -27.51 2.92
CA ALA A 168 22.29 -26.48 3.84
C ALA A 168 23.40 -25.80 4.69
N LEU A 169 23.40 -24.45 4.66
CA LEU A 169 24.40 -23.63 5.32
C LEU A 169 24.17 -23.52 6.82
N PRO A 170 25.26 -23.63 7.64
CA PRO A 170 25.27 -23.07 8.97
C PRO A 170 25.40 -21.53 8.93
N ALA A 171 24.89 -20.87 9.98
CA ALA A 171 24.95 -19.43 10.13
C ALA A 171 26.38 -18.88 9.90
N ALA A 172 26.54 -18.03 8.88
CA ALA A 172 27.82 -17.39 8.60
C ALA A 172 28.11 -16.34 9.68
N THR A 173 29.13 -16.60 10.48
CA THR A 173 29.78 -15.64 11.37
C THR A 173 30.78 -14.83 10.56
N GLY A 174 30.41 -13.65 10.12
CA GLY A 174 31.31 -12.71 9.45
C GLY A 174 30.73 -11.30 9.44
N GLU A 175 31.56 -10.28 9.56
CA GLU A 175 31.21 -8.85 9.72
C GLU A 175 30.35 -8.22 8.61
N ASN A 176 29.99 -8.97 7.54
CA ASN A 176 29.17 -8.53 6.41
C ASN A 176 27.86 -9.31 6.25
N THR A 177 27.35 -9.96 7.31
CA THR A 177 26.09 -10.70 7.22
C THR A 177 24.91 -9.73 7.21
N VAL A 178 24.16 -9.70 6.12
CA VAL A 178 22.92 -8.91 5.99
C VAL A 178 21.83 -9.59 6.82
N HIS A 179 21.46 -9.00 7.95
CA HIS A 179 20.35 -9.47 8.77
C HIS A 179 19.02 -8.95 8.24
N VAL A 180 18.19 -9.85 7.72
CA VAL A 180 16.83 -9.56 7.25
C VAL A 180 15.85 -10.03 8.30
N LEU A 181 14.99 -9.12 8.76
CA LEU A 181 13.95 -9.43 9.73
C LEU A 181 12.76 -10.10 9.03
N ASP A 182 12.04 -10.96 9.77
CA ASP A 182 10.93 -11.73 9.21
C ASP A 182 9.89 -10.83 8.52
N TYR A 183 9.50 -9.73 9.15
CA TYR A 183 8.54 -8.80 8.53
C TYR A 183 9.05 -8.11 7.24
N GLU A 184 10.35 -8.20 6.90
CA GLU A 184 10.92 -7.66 5.67
C GLU A 184 10.81 -8.63 4.48
N ARG A 185 10.35 -9.87 4.74
CA ARG A 185 10.17 -10.94 3.77
C ARG A 185 8.72 -11.10 3.36
N ALA A 186 8.48 -11.14 2.07
CA ALA A 186 7.14 -11.39 1.55
C ALA A 186 6.69 -12.84 1.80
N SER A 187 7.63 -13.80 1.78
CA SER A 187 7.37 -15.21 2.08
C SER A 187 6.82 -15.42 3.49
N GLU A 188 7.30 -14.67 4.48
CA GLU A 188 6.83 -14.75 5.86
C GLU A 188 5.39 -14.26 6.00
N VAL A 189 5.03 -13.19 5.29
CA VAL A 189 3.64 -12.72 5.25
C VAL A 189 2.70 -13.81 4.69
N VAL A 190 3.13 -14.49 3.62
CA VAL A 190 2.36 -15.59 3.02
C VAL A 190 2.24 -16.77 4.01
N ALA A 191 3.34 -17.13 4.69
CA ALA A 191 3.36 -18.28 5.61
C ALA A 191 2.50 -18.07 6.86
N THR A 192 2.37 -16.82 7.34
CA THR A 192 1.71 -16.48 8.61
C THR A 192 0.29 -15.95 8.46
N ALA A 193 -0.17 -15.72 7.24
CA ALA A 193 -1.50 -15.17 6.98
C ALA A 193 -2.61 -16.18 7.30
N SER A 194 -3.69 -15.73 7.97
CA SER A 194 -4.87 -16.55 8.26
C SER A 194 -5.71 -16.86 7.01
N HIS A 195 -5.71 -15.95 6.03
CA HIS A 195 -6.39 -16.06 4.75
C HIS A 195 -5.51 -15.42 3.67
N ILE A 196 -5.49 -16.04 2.50
CA ILE A 196 -4.76 -15.52 1.32
C ILE A 196 -5.73 -15.46 0.16
N GLY A 197 -5.90 -14.28 -0.41
CA GLY A 197 -6.74 -14.03 -1.58
C GLY A 197 -5.89 -13.55 -2.75
N ILE A 198 -6.13 -14.14 -3.92
CA ILE A 198 -5.49 -13.74 -5.19
C ILE A 198 -6.53 -13.06 -6.05
N GLY A 199 -6.22 -11.83 -6.45
CA GLY A 199 -7.05 -11.04 -7.36
C GLY A 199 -6.29 -10.61 -8.60
N THR A 200 -7.04 -10.17 -9.60
CA THR A 200 -6.49 -9.57 -10.81
C THR A 200 -5.72 -8.28 -10.46
N CYS A 201 -4.54 -8.11 -11.04
CA CYS A 201 -3.74 -6.92 -10.79
C CYS A 201 -4.45 -5.65 -11.32
N TYR A 202 -4.96 -4.82 -10.41
CA TYR A 202 -5.64 -3.56 -10.73
C TYR A 202 -4.84 -2.70 -11.74
N CYS A 203 -3.55 -2.46 -11.46
CA CYS A 203 -2.73 -1.58 -12.28
C CYS A 203 -2.56 -2.10 -13.72
N ARG A 204 -2.32 -3.41 -13.90
CA ARG A 204 -2.19 -4.00 -15.25
C ARG A 204 -3.53 -4.08 -15.95
N HIS A 205 -4.60 -4.45 -15.25
CA HIS A 205 -5.95 -4.50 -15.80
C HIS A 205 -6.41 -3.12 -16.27
N LYS A 206 -6.16 -2.06 -15.47
CA LYS A 206 -6.36 -0.69 -15.89
C LYS A 206 -5.57 -0.37 -17.16
N MET A 207 -4.28 -0.71 -17.21
CA MET A 207 -3.42 -0.43 -18.36
C MET A 207 -3.78 -1.28 -19.59
N GLU A 208 -4.36 -2.47 -19.39
CA GLU A 208 -4.89 -3.31 -20.48
C GLU A 208 -6.05 -2.64 -21.19
N HIS A 209 -7.02 -2.10 -20.46
CA HIS A 209 -8.11 -1.31 -21.02
C HIS A 209 -7.63 -0.08 -21.82
N LEU A 210 -6.44 0.44 -21.49
CA LEU A 210 -5.79 1.55 -22.19
C LEU A 210 -4.87 1.10 -23.33
N GLY A 211 -4.73 -0.20 -23.59
CA GLY A 211 -3.81 -0.74 -24.60
C GLY A 211 -2.32 -0.55 -24.25
N ARG A 212 -1.96 -0.42 -22.98
CA ARG A 212 -0.59 -0.12 -22.49
C ARG A 212 -0.06 -1.11 -21.47
N SER A 213 -0.73 -2.25 -21.28
CA SER A 213 -0.30 -3.27 -20.30
C SER A 213 0.97 -3.97 -20.73
N CYS A 214 1.79 -4.37 -19.75
CA CYS A 214 2.89 -5.29 -19.98
C CYS A 214 2.42 -6.76 -19.96
N THR A 215 3.31 -7.67 -20.35
CA THR A 215 3.04 -9.12 -20.42
C THR A 215 3.22 -9.86 -19.09
N ALA A 216 3.45 -9.15 -17.97
CA ALA A 216 3.59 -9.78 -16.66
C ALA A 216 2.24 -10.43 -16.22
N PRO A 217 2.28 -11.49 -15.37
CA PRO A 217 1.07 -12.18 -14.93
C PRO A 217 0.02 -11.24 -14.35
N MET A 218 -1.27 -11.53 -14.65
CA MET A 218 -2.39 -10.69 -14.23
C MET A 218 -2.91 -11.11 -12.85
N ASP A 219 -3.09 -12.40 -12.58
CA ASP A 219 -3.61 -12.96 -11.33
C ASP A 219 -2.49 -13.14 -10.31
N ILE A 220 -2.08 -12.03 -9.71
CA ILE A 220 -0.86 -11.97 -8.90
C ILE A 220 -0.94 -10.93 -7.77
N CYS A 221 -2.06 -10.20 -7.66
CA CYS A 221 -2.32 -9.33 -6.52
C CYS A 221 -2.73 -10.16 -5.32
N MET A 222 -1.99 -10.03 -4.22
CA MET A 222 -2.18 -10.81 -3.00
C MET A 222 -2.81 -9.95 -1.91
N THR A 223 -3.87 -10.44 -1.30
CA THR A 223 -4.48 -9.86 -0.10
C THR A 223 -4.43 -10.87 1.03
N PHE A 224 -4.43 -10.40 2.27
CA PHE A 224 -4.20 -11.25 3.44
C PHE A 224 -5.17 -10.94 4.58
N ASN A 225 -5.36 -11.92 5.47
CA ASN A 225 -6.08 -11.80 6.72
C ASN A 225 -7.55 -11.35 6.52
N SER A 226 -8.04 -10.39 7.32
CA SER A 226 -9.43 -9.91 7.24
C SER A 226 -9.79 -9.30 5.87
N THR A 227 -8.85 -8.61 5.22
CA THR A 227 -9.07 -8.08 3.87
C THR A 227 -9.29 -9.23 2.87
N ALA A 228 -8.44 -10.24 2.90
CA ALA A 228 -8.61 -11.43 2.04
C ALA A 228 -9.93 -12.13 2.32
N ARG A 229 -10.29 -12.34 3.58
CA ARG A 229 -11.55 -12.97 3.97
C ARG A 229 -12.77 -12.27 3.34
N SER A 230 -12.81 -10.94 3.44
CA SER A 230 -13.89 -10.15 2.84
C SER A 230 -13.91 -10.26 1.32
N LEU A 231 -12.78 -10.06 0.65
CA LEU A 231 -12.70 -10.12 -0.82
C LEU A 231 -13.01 -11.52 -1.38
N ILE A 232 -12.62 -12.59 -0.67
CA ILE A 232 -12.94 -13.98 -1.03
C ILE A 232 -14.45 -14.22 -0.88
N LYS A 233 -15.05 -13.84 0.25
CA LYS A 233 -16.49 -13.97 0.51
C LYS A 233 -17.33 -13.36 -0.61
N HIS A 234 -16.88 -12.24 -1.16
CA HIS A 234 -17.59 -11.50 -2.20
C HIS A 234 -17.11 -11.81 -3.64
N GLY A 235 -16.27 -12.82 -3.83
CA GLY A 235 -15.80 -13.26 -5.14
C GLY A 235 -14.93 -12.24 -5.88
N ILE A 236 -14.29 -11.31 -5.15
CA ILE A 236 -13.35 -10.33 -5.70
C ILE A 236 -11.95 -10.94 -5.75
N ALA A 237 -11.63 -11.83 -4.84
CA ALA A 237 -10.38 -12.59 -4.81
C ALA A 237 -10.66 -14.10 -4.72
N ARG A 238 -9.77 -14.91 -5.29
CA ARG A 238 -9.77 -16.36 -5.16
C ARG A 238 -8.97 -16.77 -3.92
N GLN A 239 -9.52 -17.66 -3.11
CA GLN A 239 -8.80 -18.21 -1.97
C GLN A 239 -7.70 -19.16 -2.41
N VAL A 240 -6.54 -19.08 -1.78
CA VAL A 240 -5.43 -20.02 -1.94
C VAL A 240 -4.86 -20.40 -0.58
N ASP A 241 -4.14 -21.53 -0.52
CA ASP A 241 -3.35 -21.89 0.65
C ASP A 241 -1.94 -21.24 0.63
N ALA A 242 -1.16 -21.47 1.69
CA ALA A 242 0.18 -20.92 1.80
C ALA A 242 1.15 -21.47 0.73
N GLY A 243 0.97 -22.74 0.31
CA GLY A 243 1.79 -23.38 -0.72
C GLY A 243 1.61 -22.69 -2.06
N GLU A 244 0.36 -22.57 -2.55
CA GLU A 244 0.04 -21.87 -3.78
C GLU A 244 0.42 -20.39 -3.70
N GLY A 245 0.22 -19.73 -2.53
CA GLY A 245 0.66 -18.36 -2.30
C GLY A 245 2.17 -18.19 -2.48
N GLN A 246 2.98 -19.13 -2.02
CA GLN A 246 4.43 -19.14 -2.24
C GLN A 246 4.79 -19.35 -3.72
N GLU A 247 4.08 -20.22 -4.44
CA GLU A 247 4.30 -20.42 -5.87
C GLU A 247 4.02 -19.15 -6.67
N ILE A 248 2.94 -18.44 -6.38
CA ILE A 248 2.60 -17.14 -6.99
C ILE A 248 3.67 -16.11 -6.68
N LEU A 249 4.18 -16.06 -5.46
CA LEU A 249 5.29 -15.18 -5.08
C LEU A 249 6.55 -15.51 -5.88
N GLN A 250 6.90 -16.79 -6.05
CA GLN A 250 8.04 -17.22 -6.87
C GLN A 250 7.84 -16.88 -8.36
N GLN A 251 6.63 -17.03 -8.88
CA GLN A 251 6.29 -16.60 -10.23
C GLN A 251 6.51 -15.08 -10.40
N ALA A 252 6.11 -14.27 -9.42
CA ALA A 252 6.35 -12.84 -9.44
C ALA A 252 7.85 -12.50 -9.45
N ILE A 253 8.61 -13.16 -8.59
CA ILE A 253 10.06 -13.01 -8.51
C ILE A 253 10.72 -13.39 -9.86
N ALA A 254 10.30 -14.50 -10.47
CA ALA A 254 10.82 -14.94 -11.78
C ALA A 254 10.58 -13.90 -12.89
N ASN A 255 9.45 -13.19 -12.82
CA ASN A 255 9.09 -12.11 -13.75
C ASN A 255 9.72 -10.74 -13.39
N ASN A 256 10.70 -10.67 -12.50
CA ASN A 256 11.37 -9.43 -12.04
C ASN A 256 10.41 -8.41 -11.41
N LEU A 257 9.30 -8.86 -10.85
CA LEU A 257 8.35 -7.98 -10.17
C LEU A 257 8.86 -7.66 -8.76
N VAL A 258 8.57 -6.44 -8.31
CA VAL A 258 8.89 -5.98 -6.96
C VAL A 258 7.70 -6.29 -6.04
N GLN A 259 7.98 -6.91 -4.92
CA GLN A 259 7.01 -7.07 -3.86
C GLN A 259 6.82 -5.72 -3.17
N PHE A 260 5.65 -5.13 -3.34
CA PHE A 260 5.23 -3.87 -2.72
C PHE A 260 3.99 -4.15 -1.87
N GLY A 261 4.04 -3.84 -0.60
CA GLY A 261 2.90 -4.13 0.26
C GLY A 261 2.69 -3.07 1.34
N GLU A 262 1.76 -3.33 2.21
CA GLU A 262 1.42 -2.45 3.29
C GLU A 262 2.63 -2.14 4.18
N ASN A 263 2.82 -0.86 4.54
CA ASN A 263 3.95 -0.43 5.34
C ASN A 263 3.71 -0.69 6.84
N VAL A 264 3.67 -1.96 7.21
CA VAL A 264 3.52 -2.43 8.60
C VAL A 264 4.34 -3.70 8.84
N ARG A 265 4.60 -4.03 10.12
CA ARG A 265 5.33 -5.25 10.51
C ARG A 265 4.40 -6.45 10.67
N GLU A 266 3.22 -6.22 11.25
CA GLU A 266 2.28 -7.26 11.65
C GLU A 266 0.98 -7.16 10.85
N ARG A 267 0.39 -8.30 10.52
CA ARG A 267 -0.92 -8.39 9.86
C ARG A 267 -1.01 -7.57 8.57
N VAL A 268 -0.01 -7.69 7.74
CA VAL A 268 -0.01 -7.08 6.40
C VAL A 268 -1.30 -7.44 5.69
N SER A 269 -1.99 -6.47 5.09
CA SER A 269 -3.27 -6.67 4.42
C SER A 269 -3.13 -6.95 2.93
N PHE A 270 -2.04 -6.52 2.29
CA PHE A 270 -1.78 -6.76 0.87
C PHE A 270 -0.30 -6.80 0.53
N ILE A 271 0.04 -7.58 -0.49
CA ILE A 271 1.30 -7.51 -1.24
C ILE A 271 0.97 -7.52 -2.72
N CYS A 272 1.32 -6.43 -3.40
CA CYS A 272 1.29 -6.32 -4.85
C CYS A 272 2.62 -6.80 -5.44
N ASN A 273 2.56 -7.42 -6.62
CA ASN A 273 3.73 -7.83 -7.39
C ASN A 273 3.89 -6.87 -8.58
N CYS A 274 4.73 -5.85 -8.41
CA CYS A 274 4.72 -4.63 -9.19
C CYS A 274 5.76 -4.61 -10.31
N CYS A 275 5.35 -4.18 -11.50
CA CYS A 275 6.25 -3.79 -12.59
C CYS A 275 6.48 -2.27 -12.59
N GLY A 276 7.57 -1.81 -13.20
CA GLY A 276 7.88 -0.36 -13.32
C GLY A 276 7.03 0.40 -14.34
N CYS A 277 6.24 -0.28 -15.17
CA CYS A 277 5.51 0.32 -16.29
C CYS A 277 4.01 0.51 -16.06
N CYS A 278 3.37 -0.30 -15.20
CA CYS A 278 1.93 -0.25 -14.97
C CYS A 278 1.56 0.16 -13.54
N CYS A 279 2.39 -0.20 -12.54
CA CYS A 279 2.07 -0.01 -11.13
C CYS A 279 2.05 1.47 -10.75
N GLU A 280 0.95 1.92 -10.14
CA GLU A 280 0.77 3.30 -9.69
C GLU A 280 1.85 3.75 -8.72
N ALA A 281 2.23 2.89 -7.76
CA ALA A 281 3.27 3.21 -6.79
C ALA A 281 4.65 3.37 -7.45
N MET A 282 5.00 2.51 -8.43
CA MET A 282 6.28 2.61 -9.14
C MET A 282 6.31 3.81 -10.09
N LEU A 283 5.18 4.11 -10.75
CA LEU A 283 5.06 5.32 -11.59
C LEU A 283 5.17 6.59 -10.73
N ALA A 284 4.53 6.61 -9.57
CA ALA A 284 4.66 7.70 -8.61
C ALA A 284 6.10 7.85 -8.09
N ALA A 285 6.80 6.74 -7.80
CA ALA A 285 8.19 6.77 -7.35
C ALA A 285 9.14 7.34 -8.41
N LYS A 286 8.90 7.08 -9.70
CA LYS A 286 9.68 7.68 -10.80
C LYS A 286 9.35 9.15 -11.00
N ARG A 287 8.08 9.51 -10.96
CA ARG A 287 7.61 10.86 -11.26
C ARG A 287 7.81 11.84 -10.11
N PHE A 288 7.60 11.36 -8.88
CA PHE A 288 7.64 12.16 -7.65
C PHE A 288 8.71 11.67 -6.68
N ALA A 289 9.89 11.38 -7.20
CA ALA A 289 11.01 10.84 -6.44
C ALA A 289 11.31 11.60 -5.14
N VAL A 290 11.27 12.92 -5.20
CA VAL A 290 11.52 13.83 -4.06
C VAL A 290 10.49 13.68 -2.92
N LEU A 291 9.31 13.10 -3.18
CA LEU A 291 8.30 12.84 -2.18
C LEU A 291 8.47 11.48 -1.49
N HIS A 292 9.42 10.66 -1.94
CA HIS A 292 9.68 9.30 -1.44
C HIS A 292 8.37 8.51 -1.22
N PRO A 293 7.56 8.27 -2.26
CA PRO A 293 6.19 7.74 -2.12
C PRO A 293 6.14 6.31 -1.58
N ILE A 294 7.27 5.60 -1.58
CA ILE A 294 7.40 4.21 -1.10
C ILE A 294 8.44 4.17 0.01
N ALA A 295 8.08 3.57 1.16
CA ALA A 295 9.06 3.25 2.18
C ALA A 295 10.06 2.20 1.65
N THR A 296 11.35 2.49 1.76
CA THR A 296 12.40 1.63 1.24
C THR A 296 12.65 0.44 2.15
N THR A 297 13.36 -0.56 1.66
CA THR A 297 13.94 -1.62 2.52
C THR A 297 15.15 -1.06 3.31
N ASN A 298 15.63 -1.84 4.27
CA ASN A 298 16.85 -1.53 5.01
C ASN A 298 18.16 -1.82 4.24
N PHE A 299 18.05 -2.01 2.92
CA PHE A 299 19.16 -2.43 2.09
C PHE A 299 19.38 -1.50 0.89
N LEU A 300 20.60 -1.54 0.35
CA LEU A 300 20.98 -0.88 -0.89
C LEU A 300 21.85 -1.84 -1.71
N PRO A 301 21.78 -1.83 -3.05
CA PRO A 301 22.74 -2.53 -3.87
C PRO A 301 24.09 -1.79 -3.85
N GLU A 302 25.14 -2.54 -3.61
CA GLU A 302 26.54 -2.13 -3.76
C GLU A 302 27.13 -2.81 -5.00
N ILE A 303 27.92 -2.08 -5.78
CA ILE A 303 28.50 -2.58 -7.04
C ILE A 303 30.01 -2.74 -6.89
N GLU A 304 30.50 -3.97 -6.95
CA GLU A 304 31.92 -4.26 -7.05
C GLU A 304 32.42 -3.90 -8.45
N VAL A 305 33.14 -2.79 -8.56
CA VAL A 305 33.55 -2.19 -9.84
C VAL A 305 34.37 -3.16 -10.69
N GLU A 306 35.28 -3.89 -10.05
CA GLU A 306 36.22 -4.84 -10.71
C GLU A 306 35.45 -5.99 -11.40
N ARG A 307 34.36 -6.43 -10.81
CA ARG A 307 33.52 -7.52 -11.30
C ARG A 307 32.40 -7.05 -12.24
N CYS A 308 32.14 -5.75 -12.30
CA CYS A 308 31.05 -5.22 -13.11
C CYS A 308 31.45 -5.20 -14.59
N SER A 309 30.74 -5.98 -15.40
CA SER A 309 30.92 -6.03 -16.86
C SER A 309 30.27 -4.86 -17.62
N GLY A 310 29.48 -4.02 -16.97
CA GLY A 310 28.73 -2.93 -17.61
C GLY A 310 27.60 -3.38 -18.54
N CYS A 311 27.08 -4.60 -18.37
CA CYS A 311 26.11 -5.22 -19.28
C CYS A 311 24.69 -4.59 -19.30
N GLY A 312 24.37 -3.68 -18.38
CA GLY A 312 23.08 -2.96 -18.33
C GLY A 312 21.90 -3.70 -17.73
N LYS A 313 21.96 -5.03 -17.47
CA LYS A 313 20.80 -5.81 -17.00
C LYS A 313 20.16 -5.27 -15.72
N CYS A 314 20.97 -4.71 -14.81
CA CYS A 314 20.48 -4.09 -13.58
C CYS A 314 19.71 -2.77 -13.86
N VAL A 315 20.01 -2.10 -14.96
CA VAL A 315 19.29 -0.90 -15.41
C VAL A 315 17.92 -1.31 -15.98
N ASP A 316 17.91 -2.32 -16.87
CA ASP A 316 16.71 -2.79 -17.57
C ASP A 316 15.62 -3.29 -16.62
N VAL A 317 16.01 -3.90 -15.49
CA VAL A 317 15.06 -4.48 -14.53
C VAL A 317 14.71 -3.56 -13.37
N CYS A 318 15.31 -2.37 -13.29
CA CYS A 318 15.04 -1.46 -12.17
C CYS A 318 13.66 -0.82 -12.31
N PRO A 319 12.70 -1.10 -11.40
CA PRO A 319 11.32 -0.65 -11.55
C PRO A 319 11.15 0.86 -11.37
N VAL A 320 12.13 1.52 -10.73
CA VAL A 320 12.10 2.96 -10.43
C VAL A 320 13.27 3.72 -11.06
N GLU A 321 13.99 3.09 -12.00
CA GLU A 321 15.08 3.70 -12.76
C GLU A 321 16.23 4.26 -11.88
N ALA A 322 16.43 3.66 -10.71
CA ALA A 322 17.48 4.03 -9.78
C ALA A 322 18.88 3.51 -10.19
N MET A 323 18.97 2.66 -11.21
CA MET A 323 20.21 2.13 -11.74
C MET A 323 20.59 2.83 -13.05
N GLY A 324 21.84 3.19 -13.20
CA GLY A 324 22.38 3.77 -14.43
C GLY A 324 23.73 3.17 -14.80
N LEU A 325 24.21 3.43 -16.03
CA LEU A 325 25.56 3.11 -16.47
C LEU A 325 26.41 4.37 -16.57
N VAL A 326 27.60 4.33 -15.98
CA VAL A 326 28.60 5.41 -16.03
C VAL A 326 29.94 4.85 -16.52
N GLY A 327 30.86 5.70 -16.97
CA GLY A 327 32.22 5.29 -17.28
C GLY A 327 32.91 4.62 -16.08
N ALA A 328 33.63 3.54 -16.31
CA ALA A 328 34.30 2.80 -15.22
C ALA A 328 35.51 3.51 -14.67
N GLY A 329 36.07 4.51 -15.39
CA GLY A 329 37.31 5.17 -15.04
C GLY A 329 38.54 4.28 -15.25
N ASP A 330 38.42 3.26 -16.09
CA ASP A 330 39.51 2.31 -16.39
C ASP A 330 40.50 2.95 -17.39
N PRO A 331 41.76 3.21 -17.00
CA PRO A 331 42.74 3.88 -17.86
C PRO A 331 43.10 3.06 -19.09
N HIS A 332 42.99 1.73 -19.03
CA HIS A 332 43.27 0.81 -20.13
C HIS A 332 42.09 0.47 -21.02
N ARG A 333 40.85 0.80 -20.55
CA ARG A 333 39.58 0.51 -21.24
C ARG A 333 38.63 1.70 -21.12
N SER A 334 38.92 2.78 -21.81
CA SER A 334 38.17 4.06 -21.74
C SER A 334 36.68 3.92 -22.01
N MET A 335 36.26 2.95 -22.83
CA MET A 335 34.85 2.66 -23.13
C MET A 335 34.17 1.72 -22.14
N ARG A 336 34.88 1.20 -21.13
CA ARG A 336 34.31 0.34 -20.11
C ARG A 336 33.28 1.11 -19.30
N LYS A 337 32.08 0.54 -19.18
CA LYS A 337 31.02 1.08 -18.32
C LYS A 337 30.87 0.25 -17.06
N ARG A 338 30.31 0.87 -16.02
CA ARG A 338 29.92 0.20 -14.78
C ARG A 338 28.54 0.67 -14.33
N ALA A 339 27.83 -0.16 -13.59
CA ALA A 339 26.58 0.23 -12.97
C ALA A 339 26.81 1.24 -11.81
N ARG A 340 25.90 2.18 -11.69
CA ARG A 340 25.82 3.14 -10.58
C ARG A 340 24.41 3.18 -10.04
N VAL A 341 24.29 3.25 -8.72
CA VAL A 341 23.02 3.38 -7.99
C VAL A 341 22.76 4.84 -7.68
N ASN A 342 21.54 5.30 -7.92
CA ASN A 342 21.01 6.50 -7.29
C ASN A 342 20.35 6.08 -5.97
N GLU A 343 21.01 6.32 -4.84
CA GLU A 343 20.55 5.86 -3.52
C GLU A 343 19.27 6.53 -3.06
N GLU A 344 18.98 7.76 -3.52
CA GLU A 344 17.76 8.50 -3.19
C GLU A 344 16.51 7.89 -3.84
N LEU A 345 16.65 7.37 -5.06
CA LEU A 345 15.56 6.71 -5.78
C LEU A 345 15.42 5.23 -5.43
N CYS A 346 16.50 4.62 -4.94
CA CYS A 346 16.59 3.17 -4.78
C CYS A 346 15.67 2.66 -3.66
N LEU A 347 14.75 1.77 -4.00
CA LEU A 347 13.87 1.11 -3.04
C LEU A 347 14.57 0.05 -2.19
N GLY A 348 15.77 -0.40 -2.58
CA GLY A 348 16.48 -1.49 -1.93
C GLY A 348 15.85 -2.87 -2.14
N CYS A 349 15.01 -3.04 -3.14
CA CYS A 349 14.26 -4.28 -3.39
C CYS A 349 15.12 -5.47 -3.81
N GLY A 350 16.34 -5.25 -4.36
CA GLY A 350 17.30 -6.31 -4.71
C GLY A 350 17.06 -7.00 -6.05
N VAL A 351 16.08 -6.61 -6.86
CA VAL A 351 15.83 -7.22 -8.18
C VAL A 351 17.05 -7.12 -9.10
N CYS A 352 17.75 -5.98 -9.11
CA CYS A 352 18.98 -5.77 -9.87
C CYS A 352 20.12 -6.69 -9.39
N VAL A 353 20.19 -7.00 -8.10
CA VAL A 353 21.18 -7.91 -7.51
C VAL A 353 20.93 -9.33 -8.00
N ARG A 354 19.69 -9.78 -7.98
CA ARG A 354 19.27 -11.11 -8.48
C ARG A 354 19.64 -11.29 -9.95
N GLN A 355 19.51 -10.25 -10.78
CA GLN A 355 19.82 -10.29 -12.22
C GLN A 355 21.30 -10.14 -12.56
N CYS A 356 22.16 -9.81 -11.59
CA CYS A 356 23.57 -9.63 -11.82
C CYS A 356 24.29 -10.97 -12.00
N ARG A 357 24.53 -11.40 -13.24
CA ARG A 357 25.21 -12.68 -13.54
C ARG A 357 26.66 -12.71 -13.08
N SER A 358 27.37 -11.58 -13.11
CA SER A 358 28.78 -11.51 -12.66
C SER A 358 28.88 -11.52 -11.12
N GLY A 359 27.78 -11.41 -10.38
CA GLY A 359 27.79 -11.26 -8.92
C GLY A 359 28.43 -9.96 -8.43
N ALA A 360 28.59 -8.97 -9.31
CA ALA A 360 29.14 -7.66 -8.97
C ALA A 360 28.18 -6.82 -8.10
N ALA A 361 26.89 -7.04 -8.20
CA ALA A 361 25.89 -6.36 -7.38
C ALA A 361 25.57 -7.23 -6.16
N LYS A 362 25.67 -6.64 -4.97
CA LYS A 362 25.33 -7.27 -3.68
C LYS A 362 24.44 -6.32 -2.87
N LEU A 363 23.63 -6.85 -1.95
CA LEU A 363 22.93 -6.01 -0.99
C LEU A 363 23.83 -5.70 0.20
N LYS A 364 23.84 -4.44 0.61
CA LYS A 364 24.39 -3.98 1.88
C LYS A 364 23.32 -3.31 2.72
N SER A 365 23.49 -3.31 4.04
CA SER A 365 22.61 -2.57 4.95
C SER A 365 22.73 -1.06 4.73
N ARG A 366 21.60 -0.34 4.84
CA ARG A 366 21.61 1.13 4.90
C ARG A 366 22.25 1.60 6.19
N ALA A 367 22.97 2.74 6.14
CA ALA A 367 23.57 3.36 7.33
C ALA A 367 22.49 3.75 8.36
N ARG A 368 21.33 4.21 7.90
CA ARG A 368 20.18 4.53 8.76
C ARG A 368 19.05 3.53 8.51
N ARG A 369 18.60 2.89 9.59
CA ARG A 369 17.50 1.93 9.51
C ARG A 369 16.16 2.61 9.28
N VAL A 370 15.36 2.06 8.36
CA VAL A 370 13.97 2.49 8.12
C VAL A 370 13.09 1.92 9.21
N ILE A 371 12.30 2.78 9.86
CA ILE A 371 11.37 2.37 10.92
C ILE A 371 10.02 2.07 10.29
N THR A 372 9.57 0.83 10.39
CA THR A 372 8.27 0.37 9.92
C THR A 372 7.25 0.42 11.06
N PRO A 373 6.05 0.99 10.88
CA PRO A 373 4.96 0.94 11.85
C PRO A 373 4.59 -0.50 12.23
N VAL A 374 4.08 -0.69 13.46
CA VAL A 374 3.75 -2.05 13.95
C VAL A 374 2.62 -2.67 13.14
N ASN A 375 1.49 -1.96 13.02
CA ASN A 375 0.29 -2.43 12.33
C ASN A 375 -0.45 -1.27 11.65
N THR A 376 -1.54 -1.58 10.94
CA THR A 376 -2.37 -0.61 10.19
C THR A 376 -2.89 0.52 11.07
N ALA A 377 -3.31 0.23 12.31
CA ALA A 377 -3.79 1.25 13.23
C ALA A 377 -2.67 2.22 13.61
N HIS A 378 -1.48 1.70 13.93
CA HIS A 378 -0.29 2.51 14.22
C HIS A 378 0.09 3.41 13.04
N ARG A 379 0.17 2.84 11.83
CA ARG A 379 0.45 3.60 10.61
C ARG A 379 -0.58 4.71 10.39
N THR A 380 -1.88 4.38 10.49
CA THR A 380 -2.98 5.35 10.28
C THR A 380 -2.91 6.51 11.26
N VAL A 381 -2.61 6.24 12.54
CA VAL A 381 -2.45 7.29 13.56
C VAL A 381 -1.23 8.16 13.28
N LEU A 382 -0.08 7.56 12.89
CA LEU A 382 1.11 8.33 12.50
C LEU A 382 0.79 9.27 11.34
N MET A 383 0.18 8.75 10.26
CA MET A 383 -0.24 9.55 9.11
C MET A 383 -1.23 10.65 9.51
N ALA A 384 -2.17 10.35 10.42
CA ALA A 384 -3.14 11.35 10.90
C ALA A 384 -2.48 12.47 11.69
N ILE A 385 -1.48 12.16 12.53
CA ILE A 385 -0.69 13.17 13.25
C ILE A 385 0.08 14.04 12.27
N GLU A 386 0.82 13.43 11.35
CA GLU A 386 1.67 14.13 10.38
C GLU A 386 0.86 15.07 9.48
N ARG A 387 -0.37 14.69 9.14
CA ARG A 387 -1.27 15.44 8.26
C ARG A 387 -2.27 16.34 8.99
N GLY A 388 -2.20 16.41 10.32
CA GLY A 388 -3.11 17.22 11.13
C GLY A 388 -4.57 16.73 11.12
N LYS A 389 -4.81 15.45 10.79
CA LYS A 389 -6.14 14.81 10.69
C LYS A 389 -6.51 13.95 11.92
N LEU A 390 -5.71 14.00 12.99
CA LEU A 390 -5.94 13.18 14.20
C LEU A 390 -7.30 13.46 14.86
N ALA A 391 -7.72 14.73 14.87
CA ALA A 391 -9.02 15.09 15.43
C ALA A 391 -10.19 14.45 14.67
N ASP A 392 -10.09 14.35 13.36
CA ASP A 392 -11.08 13.69 12.51
C ASP A 392 -11.11 12.17 12.73
N LEU A 393 -9.96 11.56 13.00
CA LEU A 393 -9.86 10.13 13.27
C LEU A 393 -10.40 9.77 14.67
N ILE A 394 -10.23 10.63 15.68
CA ILE A 394 -10.73 10.40 17.04
C ILE A 394 -12.26 10.61 17.09
N PHE A 395 -12.75 11.72 16.53
CA PHE A 395 -14.16 12.12 16.55
C PHE A 395 -14.80 11.89 15.18
N ASP A 396 -14.79 10.64 14.72
CA ASP A 396 -15.19 10.27 13.37
C ASP A 396 -16.71 10.17 13.14
N ASN A 397 -17.51 10.03 14.21
CA ASN A 397 -18.97 9.96 14.09
C ASN A 397 -19.59 11.35 13.88
N ARG A 398 -19.66 11.78 12.62
CA ARG A 398 -20.20 13.11 12.23
C ARG A 398 -21.72 13.21 12.28
N ALA A 399 -22.44 12.13 12.52
CA ALA A 399 -23.86 12.18 12.83
C ALA A 399 -24.11 12.87 14.19
N LEU A 400 -23.15 12.75 15.15
CA LEU A 400 -23.26 13.38 16.45
C LEU A 400 -22.70 14.82 16.46
N PHE A 401 -23.49 15.75 16.95
CA PHE A 401 -23.06 17.16 17.09
C PHE A 401 -21.83 17.29 18.00
N SER A 402 -21.81 16.55 19.11
CA SER A 402 -20.68 16.54 20.05
C SER A 402 -19.35 16.15 19.39
N HIS A 403 -19.36 15.12 18.54
CA HIS A 403 -18.16 14.73 17.79
C HIS A 403 -17.72 15.81 16.80
N ARG A 404 -18.65 16.49 16.13
CA ARG A 404 -18.32 17.61 15.24
C ARG A 404 -17.68 18.76 15.98
N ALA A 405 -18.24 19.15 17.13
CA ALA A 405 -17.71 20.22 17.97
C ALA A 405 -16.33 19.86 18.54
N MET A 406 -16.17 18.67 19.10
CA MET A 406 -14.90 18.21 19.67
C MET A 406 -13.81 18.06 18.61
N ALA A 407 -14.13 17.59 17.41
CA ALA A 407 -13.18 17.53 16.31
C ALA A 407 -12.69 18.95 15.90
N ALA A 408 -13.59 19.92 15.86
CA ALA A 408 -13.22 21.30 15.55
C ALA A 408 -12.32 21.91 16.63
N ILE A 409 -12.62 21.71 17.91
CA ILE A 409 -11.84 22.18 19.06
C ILE A 409 -10.45 21.53 19.05
N LEU A 410 -10.37 20.20 18.99
CA LEU A 410 -9.11 19.49 18.98
C LEU A 410 -8.30 19.83 17.73
N GLY A 411 -8.94 19.95 16.57
CA GLY A 411 -8.27 20.35 15.33
C GLY A 411 -7.66 21.76 15.42
N ALA A 412 -8.32 22.70 16.11
CA ALA A 412 -7.79 24.03 16.36
C ALA A 412 -6.58 23.98 17.30
N ILE A 413 -6.65 23.19 18.39
CA ILE A 413 -5.54 23.02 19.35
C ILE A 413 -4.31 22.40 18.64
N LEU A 414 -4.52 21.39 17.82
CA LEU A 414 -3.43 20.70 17.10
C LEU A 414 -2.75 21.55 16.04
N LYS A 415 -3.36 22.65 15.61
CA LYS A 415 -2.74 23.63 14.71
C LYS A 415 -1.78 24.58 15.42
N LEU A 416 -1.80 24.65 16.75
CA LEU A 416 -0.88 25.47 17.52
C LEU A 416 0.55 24.90 17.41
N PRO A 417 1.54 25.71 17.00
CA PRO A 417 2.89 25.22 16.70
C PRO A 417 3.57 24.41 17.81
N PRO A 418 3.55 24.81 19.10
CA PRO A 418 4.21 24.05 20.17
C PRO A 418 3.59 22.68 20.42
N LEU A 419 2.27 22.58 20.36
CA LEU A 419 1.54 21.31 20.59
C LEU A 419 1.74 20.35 19.44
N LYS A 420 1.75 20.86 18.21
CA LYS A 420 2.03 20.06 17.01
C LYS A 420 3.44 19.50 17.01
N GLN A 421 4.43 20.31 17.42
CA GLN A 421 5.81 19.87 17.59
C GLN A 421 5.95 18.84 18.72
N ALA A 422 5.30 19.04 19.86
CA ALA A 422 5.32 18.11 20.98
C ALA A 422 4.66 16.78 20.63
N MET A 423 3.53 16.79 19.93
CA MET A 423 2.85 15.56 19.44
C MET A 423 3.64 14.85 18.34
N ALA A 424 4.39 15.60 17.53
CA ALA A 424 5.26 15.06 16.50
C ALA A 424 6.57 14.49 17.08
N SER A 425 6.95 14.81 18.32
CA SER A 425 8.15 14.27 18.94
C SER A 425 8.08 12.74 19.05
N GLN A 426 9.17 12.06 18.72
CA GLN A 426 9.24 10.59 18.74
C GLN A 426 8.83 9.98 20.08
N GLN A 427 9.14 10.66 21.17
CA GLN A 427 8.90 10.18 22.52
C GLN A 427 7.41 10.24 22.92
N MET A 428 6.69 11.29 22.52
CA MET A 428 5.24 11.38 22.73
C MET A 428 4.45 10.52 21.73
N LYS A 429 4.90 10.43 20.49
CA LYS A 429 4.37 9.49 19.52
C LYS A 429 4.43 8.07 20.08
N SER A 430 5.57 7.67 20.64
CA SER A 430 5.77 6.32 21.18
C SER A 430 4.81 6.03 22.34
N ARG A 431 4.74 6.88 23.37
CA ARG A 431 3.89 6.67 24.56
C ARG A 431 2.39 6.65 24.26
N TYR A 432 1.92 7.58 23.45
CA TYR A 432 0.51 7.64 23.07
C TYR A 432 0.12 6.46 22.19
N LEU A 433 0.96 6.09 21.25
CA LEU A 433 0.74 4.95 20.35
C LEU A 433 0.84 3.62 21.09
N GLU A 434 1.75 3.48 22.04
CA GLU A 434 1.81 2.31 22.93
C GLU A 434 0.52 2.13 23.74
N GLN A 435 -0.03 3.22 24.28
CA GLN A 435 -1.32 3.16 24.98
C GLN A 435 -2.48 2.76 24.06
N LEU A 436 -2.54 3.30 22.84
CA LEU A 436 -3.54 2.91 21.86
C LEU A 436 -3.39 1.45 21.42
N LEU A 437 -2.15 1.01 21.17
CA LEU A 437 -1.84 -0.37 20.78
C LEU A 437 -2.10 -1.36 21.92
N THR A 438 -1.81 -0.97 23.16
CA THR A 438 -2.10 -1.79 24.35
C THR A 438 -3.60 -1.94 24.56
N ARG A 439 -4.38 -0.88 24.42
CA ARG A 439 -5.85 -0.96 24.46
C ARG A 439 -6.41 -1.83 23.33
N HIS A 440 -5.86 -1.74 22.13
CA HIS A 440 -6.24 -2.58 21.01
C HIS A 440 -5.88 -4.06 21.24
N ARG A 441 -4.72 -4.36 21.85
CA ARG A 441 -4.32 -5.72 22.25
C ARG A 441 -5.21 -6.29 23.33
N LEU A 442 -5.60 -5.49 24.32
CA LEU A 442 -6.50 -5.91 25.41
C LEU A 442 -7.93 -6.16 24.91
N SER A 443 -8.37 -5.48 23.87
CA SER A 443 -9.68 -5.72 23.22
C SER A 443 -9.69 -6.91 22.24
N HIS A 444 -8.50 -7.46 21.87
CA HIS A 444 -8.36 -8.53 20.86
C HIS A 444 -7.47 -9.68 21.34
N GLY A 445 -7.02 -9.67 22.60
CA GLY A 445 -6.04 -10.60 23.16
C GLY A 445 -6.60 -11.76 23.99
N ASN A 446 -7.89 -12.04 23.92
CA ASN A 446 -8.51 -13.23 24.53
C ASN A 446 -9.23 -14.05 23.44
N THR A 447 -8.46 -14.58 22.50
CA THR A 447 -8.85 -15.77 21.72
C THR A 447 -7.59 -16.51 21.30
#